data_a50c7e0601e512525632353ccf2cbf2d
#
_entry.id   a50c7e0601e512525632353ccf2cbf2d
#
_cell.length_a   1.000
_cell.length_b   1.000
_cell.length_c   1.000
_cell.angle_alpha   90.00
_cell.angle_beta   90.00
_cell.angle_gamma   90.00
#
_symmetry.space_group_name_H-M   'P 1'
#
loop_
_entity.id
_entity.type
_entity.pdbx_description
1 polymer ?
#
loop_
_entity_poly.entity_id
_entity_poly.type
_entity_poly.pdbx_seq_one_letter_code
_entity_poly.pdbx_strand_id
1 'polypeptide(L)'
;WKIEIERLKHKSLNIFGFQNKLIKGYLRSILISSLSFFVGGLNGLFIFLLCAFTAKSLLEVINYIEHYGLVRVEGEKVMPRHSWNSNSVMSSIYLYNVTRHSAHHEKPYLKFWELDAYQNAPMMPYGYLSMLYMTIFTPFFFQKIMSRKLAEWDKLFASDEEKKIIKAQF
;
A
#
# COMPACT_ATOMS: atom_id res chain seq x y z
N TRP A 1 3.80 -12.55 -11.07
CA TRP A 1 4.39 -13.26 -12.20
C TRP A 1 3.48 -13.21 -13.44
N LYS A 2 2.20 -13.56 -13.36
CA LYS A 2 1.25 -13.56 -14.48
C LYS A 2 1.22 -12.21 -15.22
N ILE A 3 0.99 -11.11 -14.50
CA ILE A 3 0.92 -9.75 -15.06
C ILE A 3 2.20 -9.38 -15.83
N GLU A 4 3.37 -9.74 -15.30
CA GLU A 4 4.64 -9.43 -15.96
C GLU A 4 4.86 -10.28 -17.23
N ILE A 5 4.42 -11.55 -17.23
CA ILE A 5 4.42 -12.40 -18.42
C ILE A 5 3.52 -11.81 -19.50
N GLU A 6 2.31 -11.39 -19.16
CA GLU A 6 1.37 -10.75 -20.09
C GLU A 6 1.98 -9.46 -20.66
N ARG A 7 2.55 -8.61 -19.83
CA ARG A 7 3.25 -7.40 -20.26
C ARG A 7 4.37 -7.69 -21.26
N LEU A 8 5.17 -8.72 -20.99
CA LEU A 8 6.28 -9.12 -21.87
C LEU A 8 5.78 -9.71 -23.19
N LYS A 9 4.75 -10.55 -23.14
CA LYS A 9 4.09 -11.11 -24.33
C LYS A 9 3.52 -10.02 -25.24
N HIS A 10 2.79 -9.05 -24.67
CA HIS A 10 2.27 -7.89 -25.40
C HIS A 10 3.37 -7.06 -26.08
N LYS A 11 4.59 -7.07 -25.54
CA LYS A 11 5.75 -6.36 -26.10
C LYS A 11 6.65 -7.24 -26.95
N SER A 12 6.27 -8.50 -27.20
CA SER A 12 7.10 -9.49 -27.92
C SER A 12 8.51 -9.64 -27.35
N LEU A 13 8.64 -9.53 -26.01
CA LEU A 13 9.90 -9.62 -25.30
C LEU A 13 10.13 -10.99 -24.66
N ASN A 14 11.39 -11.38 -24.50
CA ASN A 14 11.73 -12.64 -23.84
C ASN A 14 11.34 -12.64 -22.36
N ILE A 15 10.57 -13.67 -21.94
CA ILE A 15 10.07 -13.83 -20.57
C ILE A 15 11.22 -13.97 -19.56
N PHE A 16 12.29 -14.68 -19.94
CA PHE A 16 13.46 -14.89 -19.08
C PHE A 16 14.62 -13.91 -19.35
N GLY A 17 14.36 -12.86 -20.13
CA GLY A 17 15.37 -11.83 -20.44
C GLY A 17 15.47 -10.75 -19.37
N PHE A 18 16.51 -9.92 -19.51
CA PHE A 18 16.72 -8.75 -18.64
C PHE A 18 15.62 -7.69 -18.71
N GLN A 19 14.69 -7.76 -19.67
CA GLN A 19 13.51 -6.90 -19.73
C GLN A 19 12.44 -7.28 -18.68
N ASN A 20 12.55 -8.47 -18.09
CA ASN A 20 11.68 -8.90 -17.02
C ASN A 20 12.03 -8.17 -15.71
N LYS A 21 11.06 -7.38 -15.20
CA LYS A 21 11.25 -6.57 -13.99
C LYS A 21 11.42 -7.43 -12.74
N LEU A 22 10.75 -8.60 -12.69
CA LEU A 22 10.85 -9.52 -11.55
C LEU A 22 12.24 -10.17 -11.50
N ILE A 23 12.75 -10.62 -12.62
CA ILE A 23 14.12 -11.19 -12.69
C ILE A 23 15.15 -10.15 -12.23
N LYS A 24 15.04 -8.90 -12.71
CA LYS A 24 15.88 -7.81 -12.22
C LYS A 24 15.76 -7.59 -10.72
N GLY A 25 14.54 -7.66 -10.19
CA GLY A 25 14.27 -7.56 -8.75
C GLY A 25 14.99 -8.66 -7.96
N TYR A 26 14.83 -9.92 -8.37
CA TYR A 26 15.51 -11.05 -7.74
C TYR A 26 17.03 -10.95 -7.80
N LEU A 27 17.59 -10.59 -8.96
CA LEU A 27 19.03 -10.41 -9.11
C LEU A 27 19.57 -9.32 -8.18
N ARG A 28 18.87 -8.19 -8.04
CA ARG A 28 19.22 -7.12 -7.09
C ARG A 28 19.18 -7.62 -5.65
N SER A 29 18.14 -8.37 -5.28
CA SER A 29 18.00 -8.93 -3.93
C SER A 29 19.13 -9.89 -3.62
N ILE A 30 19.49 -10.78 -4.55
CA ILE A 30 20.61 -11.71 -4.40
C ILE A 30 21.92 -10.94 -4.26
N LEU A 31 22.14 -9.93 -5.10
CA LEU A 31 23.36 -9.11 -5.06
C LEU A 31 23.53 -8.42 -3.70
N ILE A 32 22.46 -7.77 -3.19
CA ILE A 32 22.50 -7.06 -1.90
C ILE A 32 22.69 -8.07 -0.75
N SER A 33 22.00 -9.21 -0.78
CA SER A 33 22.16 -10.27 0.22
C SER A 33 23.60 -10.82 0.24
N SER A 34 24.17 -11.06 -0.94
CA SER A 34 25.57 -11.49 -1.08
C SER A 34 26.55 -10.45 -0.54
N LEU A 35 26.34 -9.17 -0.88
CA LEU A 35 27.16 -8.09 -0.35
C LEU A 35 27.09 -8.00 1.18
N SER A 36 25.90 -8.12 1.76
CA SER A 36 25.71 -8.16 3.21
C SER A 36 26.43 -9.33 3.87
N PHE A 37 26.45 -10.49 3.20
CA PHE A 37 27.22 -11.64 3.65
C PHE A 37 28.74 -11.40 3.55
N PHE A 38 29.22 -10.84 2.47
CA PHE A 38 30.66 -10.56 2.31
C PHE A 38 31.19 -9.52 3.30
N VAL A 39 30.36 -8.52 3.69
CA VAL A 39 30.76 -7.49 4.64
C VAL A 39 30.66 -7.97 6.10
N GLY A 40 29.61 -8.69 6.46
CA GLY A 40 29.31 -9.03 7.85
C GLY A 40 29.16 -10.55 8.12
N GLY A 41 29.53 -11.41 7.18
CA GLY A 41 29.36 -12.86 7.29
C GLY A 41 27.90 -13.25 7.46
N LEU A 42 27.66 -14.36 8.17
CA LEU A 42 26.30 -14.83 8.48
C LEU A 42 25.50 -13.80 9.30
N ASN A 43 26.15 -13.08 10.19
CA ASN A 43 25.48 -12.04 11.00
C ASN A 43 25.00 -10.88 10.12
N GLY A 44 25.82 -10.42 9.18
CA GLY A 44 25.44 -9.37 8.21
C GLY A 44 24.25 -9.79 7.34
N LEU A 45 24.27 -11.02 6.83
CA LEU A 45 23.15 -11.57 6.07
C LEU A 45 21.88 -11.67 6.93
N PHE A 46 21.99 -12.19 8.16
CA PHE A 46 20.87 -12.30 9.08
C PHE A 46 20.22 -10.94 9.39
N ILE A 47 21.04 -9.93 9.74
CA ILE A 47 20.54 -8.59 10.03
C ILE A 47 19.85 -8.00 8.79
N PHE A 48 20.45 -8.14 7.61
CA PHE A 48 19.84 -7.68 6.36
C PHE A 48 18.47 -8.32 6.11
N LEU A 49 18.38 -9.65 6.24
CA LEU A 49 17.10 -10.36 6.04
C LEU A 49 16.05 -9.96 7.07
N LEU A 50 16.44 -9.75 8.32
CA LEU A 50 15.55 -9.27 9.37
C LEU A 50 15.02 -7.86 9.06
N CYS A 51 15.91 -6.95 8.64
CA CYS A 51 15.50 -5.61 8.22
C CYS A 51 14.57 -5.63 7.01
N ALA A 52 14.87 -6.45 6.00
CA ALA A 52 14.05 -6.60 4.81
C ALA A 52 12.67 -7.17 5.14
N PHE A 53 12.60 -8.17 6.01
CA PHE A 53 11.34 -8.74 6.51
C PHE A 53 10.52 -7.70 7.27
N THR A 54 11.14 -6.96 8.19
CA THR A 54 10.49 -5.90 8.97
C THR A 54 9.94 -4.80 8.05
N ALA A 55 10.75 -4.33 7.11
CA ALA A 55 10.33 -3.29 6.16
C ALA A 55 9.14 -3.75 5.30
N LYS A 56 9.18 -5.01 4.81
CA LYS A 56 8.06 -5.60 4.07
C LYS A 56 6.80 -5.73 4.94
N SER A 57 6.94 -6.19 6.17
CA SER A 57 5.81 -6.33 7.09
C SER A 57 5.16 -4.97 7.40
N LEU A 58 5.96 -3.93 7.63
CA LEU A 58 5.45 -2.58 7.83
C LEU A 58 4.71 -2.05 6.60
N LEU A 59 5.23 -2.32 5.40
CA LEU A 59 4.55 -1.95 4.15
C LEU A 59 3.19 -2.64 4.02
N GLU A 60 3.09 -3.93 4.35
CA GLU A 60 1.81 -4.66 4.31
C GLU A 60 0.82 -4.13 5.37
N VAL A 61 1.28 -3.73 6.56
CA VAL A 61 0.42 -3.09 7.56
C VAL A 61 -0.06 -1.73 7.07
N ILE A 62 0.79 -0.95 6.39
CA ILE A 62 0.38 0.32 5.76
C ILE A 62 -0.68 0.06 4.70
N ASN A 63 -0.46 -0.87 3.77
CA ASN A 63 -1.45 -1.26 2.77
C ASN A 63 -2.79 -1.70 3.39
N TYR A 64 -2.74 -2.46 4.47
CA TYR A 64 -3.92 -2.87 5.22
C TYR A 64 -4.69 -1.66 5.77
N ILE A 65 -4.00 -0.70 6.38
CA ILE A 65 -4.61 0.52 6.93
C ILE A 65 -5.25 1.34 5.81
N GLU A 66 -4.55 1.51 4.70
CA GLU A 66 -4.97 2.32 3.55
C GLU A 66 -6.23 1.82 2.86
N HIS A 67 -6.47 0.52 2.92
CA HIS A 67 -7.59 -0.12 2.22
C HIS A 67 -8.58 -0.81 3.15
N TYR A 68 -8.43 -0.65 4.47
CA TYR A 68 -9.24 -1.35 5.46
C TYR A 68 -10.74 -1.16 5.23
N GLY A 69 -11.43 -2.27 4.92
CA GLY A 69 -12.87 -2.35 4.79
C GLY A 69 -13.48 -1.63 3.58
N LEU A 70 -12.67 -1.02 2.72
CA LEU A 70 -13.16 -0.35 1.51
C LEU A 70 -13.47 -1.37 0.42
N VAL A 71 -14.55 -1.15 -0.30
CA VAL A 71 -15.03 -2.03 -1.37
C VAL A 71 -14.90 -1.33 -2.71
N ARG A 72 -14.59 -2.11 -3.75
CA ARG A 72 -14.55 -1.65 -5.14
C ARG A 72 -15.21 -2.69 -6.03
N VAL A 73 -15.96 -2.25 -7.03
CA VAL A 73 -16.51 -3.12 -8.07
C VAL A 73 -15.38 -3.72 -8.89
N GLU A 74 -15.43 -5.03 -9.15
CA GLU A 74 -14.41 -5.71 -9.94
C GLU A 74 -14.32 -5.13 -11.36
N GLY A 75 -13.10 -4.87 -11.83
CA GLY A 75 -12.84 -4.29 -13.15
C GLY A 75 -12.94 -2.75 -13.22
N GLU A 76 -13.50 -2.07 -12.23
CA GLU A 76 -13.52 -0.61 -12.19
C GLU A 76 -12.15 -0.01 -11.88
N LYS A 77 -11.94 1.22 -12.40
CA LYS A 77 -10.76 2.02 -12.08
C LYS A 77 -10.71 2.35 -10.59
N VAL A 78 -9.52 2.32 -10.00
CA VAL A 78 -9.32 2.83 -8.65
C VAL A 78 -9.59 4.34 -8.63
N MET A 79 -10.46 4.76 -7.72
CA MET A 79 -10.86 6.15 -7.52
C MET A 79 -10.34 6.66 -6.17
N PRO A 80 -10.25 7.97 -5.94
CA PRO A 80 -9.81 8.53 -4.65
C PRO A 80 -10.58 7.98 -3.44
N ARG A 81 -11.85 7.59 -3.61
CA ARG A 81 -12.69 7.02 -2.55
C ARG A 81 -12.28 5.60 -2.09
N HIS A 82 -11.41 4.92 -2.85
CA HIS A 82 -11.00 3.54 -2.56
C HIS A 82 -9.75 3.44 -1.68
N SER A 83 -9.40 4.54 -1.02
CA SER A 83 -8.30 4.53 -0.04
C SER A 83 -8.53 5.54 1.07
N TRP A 84 -8.03 5.21 2.25
CA TRP A 84 -7.97 6.12 3.39
C TRP A 84 -6.78 7.05 3.28
N ASN A 85 -7.00 8.34 3.53
CA ASN A 85 -5.97 9.37 3.50
C ASN A 85 -5.70 9.96 4.88
N SER A 86 -4.58 10.63 5.00
CA SER A 86 -4.32 11.54 6.09
C SER A 86 -3.53 12.76 5.60
N ASN A 87 -4.01 13.94 5.92
CA ASN A 87 -3.32 15.21 5.67
C ASN A 87 -2.51 15.68 6.89
N SER A 88 -2.24 14.77 7.85
CA SER A 88 -1.41 15.07 9.02
C SER A 88 0.01 15.42 8.58
N VAL A 89 0.48 16.62 8.96
CA VAL A 89 1.81 17.13 8.60
C VAL A 89 2.91 16.17 9.07
N MET A 90 2.85 15.71 10.33
CA MET A 90 3.85 14.78 10.87
C MET A 90 3.91 13.48 10.07
N SER A 91 2.75 12.87 9.78
CA SER A 91 2.71 11.64 8.98
C SER A 91 3.21 11.86 7.56
N SER A 92 2.89 13.00 6.95
CA SER A 92 3.34 13.35 5.60
C SER A 92 4.86 13.51 5.52
N ILE A 93 5.48 14.12 6.54
CA ILE A 93 6.93 14.29 6.60
C ILE A 93 7.63 12.92 6.79
N TYR A 94 7.23 12.16 7.81
CA TYR A 94 7.89 10.89 8.15
C TYR A 94 7.64 9.77 7.13
N LEU A 95 6.51 9.80 6.43
CA LEU A 95 6.12 8.77 5.45
C LEU A 95 6.18 9.29 4.00
N TYR A 96 6.92 10.37 3.74
CA TYR A 96 7.14 10.89 2.37
C TYR A 96 5.84 11.03 1.55
N ASN A 97 4.80 11.64 2.15
CA ASN A 97 3.47 11.83 1.54
C ASN A 97 2.74 10.54 1.07
N VAL A 98 3.22 9.36 1.45
CA VAL A 98 2.48 8.09 1.18
C VAL A 98 1.05 8.17 1.76
N THR A 99 0.86 9.00 2.77
CA THR A 99 -0.43 9.30 3.41
C THR A 99 -1.45 9.97 2.50
N ARG A 100 -1.02 10.53 1.36
CA ARG A 100 -1.86 11.09 0.29
C ARG A 100 -2.21 10.01 -0.74
N HIS A 101 -2.66 8.88 -0.25
CA HIS A 101 -2.78 7.64 -0.99
C HIS A 101 -3.81 7.71 -2.12
N SER A 102 -4.90 8.46 -1.94
CA SER A 102 -5.89 8.71 -3.00
C SER A 102 -5.30 9.43 -4.22
N ALA A 103 -4.43 10.41 -3.99
CA ALA A 103 -3.73 11.11 -5.06
C ALA A 103 -2.75 10.18 -5.78
N HIS A 104 -2.06 9.31 -5.02
CA HIS A 104 -1.19 8.29 -5.59
C HIS A 104 -1.95 7.29 -6.47
N HIS A 105 -3.14 6.84 -6.05
CA HIS A 105 -3.95 5.93 -6.86
C HIS A 105 -4.52 6.58 -8.12
N GLU A 106 -4.93 7.83 -8.05
CA GLU A 106 -5.45 8.55 -9.21
C GLU A 106 -4.36 8.87 -10.22
N LYS A 107 -3.17 9.27 -9.74
CA LYS A 107 -2.03 9.72 -10.54
C LYS A 107 -0.74 9.00 -10.13
N PRO A 108 -0.60 7.68 -10.39
CA PRO A 108 0.51 6.87 -9.89
C PRO A 108 1.88 7.22 -10.50
N TYR A 109 1.92 8.09 -11.51
CA TYR A 109 3.13 8.60 -12.16
C TYR A 109 3.73 9.82 -11.44
N LEU A 110 2.98 10.47 -10.54
CA LEU A 110 3.47 11.60 -9.76
C LEU A 110 4.50 11.13 -8.72
N LYS A 111 5.47 12.01 -8.47
CA LYS A 111 6.45 11.79 -7.41
C LYS A 111 5.80 12.12 -6.05
N PHE A 112 6.35 11.56 -4.97
CA PHE A 112 5.75 11.69 -3.63
C PHE A 112 5.57 13.15 -3.18
N TRP A 113 6.41 14.07 -3.64
CA TRP A 113 6.29 15.50 -3.31
C TRP A 113 5.30 16.27 -4.19
N GLU A 114 4.83 15.66 -5.27
CA GLU A 114 3.84 16.22 -6.20
C GLU A 114 2.40 15.78 -5.85
N LEU A 115 2.24 14.94 -4.84
CA LEU A 115 0.93 14.41 -4.44
C LEU A 115 0.11 15.47 -3.73
N ASP A 116 -1.09 15.73 -4.23
CA ASP A 116 -2.04 16.67 -3.68
C ASP A 116 -2.72 16.15 -2.40
N ALA A 117 -2.99 17.05 -1.47
CA ALA A 117 -3.76 16.76 -0.27
C ALA A 117 -5.26 16.88 -0.58
N TYR A 118 -5.89 15.78 -0.98
CA TYR A 118 -7.33 15.78 -1.28
C TYR A 118 -8.15 15.97 -0.01
N GLN A 119 -9.00 17.02 -0.01
CA GLN A 119 -9.92 17.33 1.08
C GLN A 119 -11.20 16.48 1.01
N ASN A 120 -11.60 16.11 -0.21
CA ASN A 120 -12.83 15.36 -0.48
C ASN A 120 -12.57 13.86 -0.68
N ALA A 121 -11.56 13.30 -0.02
CA ALA A 121 -11.28 11.87 0.01
C ALA A 121 -11.57 11.30 1.40
N PRO A 122 -11.78 9.98 1.54
CA PRO A 122 -11.97 9.36 2.84
C PRO A 122 -10.77 9.61 3.75
N MET A 123 -11.01 10.18 4.93
CA MET A 123 -9.95 10.59 5.85
C MET A 123 -9.88 9.65 7.05
N MET A 124 -8.68 9.23 7.39
CA MET A 124 -8.42 8.53 8.65
C MET A 124 -8.74 9.43 9.85
N PRO A 125 -9.22 8.84 10.97
CA PRO A 125 -9.54 9.60 12.17
C PRO A 125 -8.30 10.21 12.85
N TYR A 126 -7.14 9.60 12.64
CA TYR A 126 -5.85 10.04 13.17
C TYR A 126 -4.77 10.00 12.10
N GLY A 127 -3.59 10.55 12.40
CA GLY A 127 -2.43 10.44 11.51
C GLY A 127 -1.97 8.98 11.33
N TYR A 128 -1.35 8.68 10.20
CA TYR A 128 -0.92 7.32 9.83
C TYR A 128 -0.04 6.65 10.88
N LEU A 129 0.89 7.37 11.50
CA LEU A 129 1.75 6.81 12.54
C LEU A 129 0.94 6.30 13.74
N SER A 130 -0.09 7.04 14.14
CA SER A 130 -1.00 6.62 15.21
C SER A 130 -1.83 5.40 14.79
N MET A 131 -2.34 5.39 13.55
CA MET A 131 -3.09 4.27 13.00
C MET A 131 -2.22 3.02 12.86
N LEU A 132 -0.97 3.18 12.41
CA LEU A 132 0.03 2.11 12.34
C LEU A 132 0.28 1.49 13.72
N TYR A 133 0.56 2.33 14.72
CA TYR A 133 0.74 1.89 16.09
C TYR A 133 -0.48 1.12 16.61
N MET A 134 -1.68 1.66 16.43
CA MET A 134 -2.92 1.00 16.87
C MET A 134 -3.14 -0.33 16.15
N THR A 135 -2.84 -0.43 14.87
CA THR A 135 -3.02 -1.66 14.10
C THR A 135 -2.10 -2.78 14.61
N ILE A 136 -0.86 -2.45 14.97
CA ILE A 136 0.14 -3.44 15.43
C ILE A 136 -0.13 -3.84 16.88
N PHE A 137 -0.35 -2.88 17.77
CA PHE A 137 -0.36 -3.13 19.21
C PHE A 137 -1.76 -3.24 19.83
N THR A 138 -2.76 -2.62 19.22
CA THR A 138 -4.13 -2.60 19.71
C THR A 138 -5.16 -2.76 18.59
N PRO A 139 -5.12 -3.88 17.82
CA PRO A 139 -5.95 -4.05 16.62
C PRO A 139 -7.45 -3.96 16.90
N PHE A 140 -7.89 -4.36 18.07
CA PHE A 140 -9.29 -4.22 18.48
C PHE A 140 -9.76 -2.75 18.52
N PHE A 141 -8.92 -1.85 19.06
CA PHE A 141 -9.24 -0.41 19.05
C PHE A 141 -9.22 0.17 17.65
N PHE A 142 -8.25 -0.24 16.82
CA PHE A 142 -8.21 0.14 15.42
C PHE A 142 -9.52 -0.22 14.72
N GLN A 143 -9.97 -1.48 14.82
CA GLN A 143 -11.20 -1.95 14.20
C GLN A 143 -12.43 -1.19 14.71
N LYS A 144 -12.53 -0.96 16.02
CA LYS A 144 -13.64 -0.22 16.63
C LYS A 144 -13.73 1.23 16.15
N ILE A 145 -12.58 1.88 15.95
CA ILE A 145 -12.52 3.26 15.45
C ILE A 145 -12.88 3.27 13.96
N MET A 146 -12.29 2.36 13.19
CA MET A 146 -12.50 2.29 11.75
C MET A 146 -13.92 1.85 11.37
N SER A 147 -14.62 1.08 12.20
CA SER A 147 -16.03 0.70 11.94
C SER A 147 -16.96 1.92 11.81
N ARG A 148 -16.71 2.96 12.63
CA ARG A 148 -17.45 4.23 12.51
C ARG A 148 -17.12 4.96 11.22
N LYS A 149 -15.84 4.95 10.82
CA LYS A 149 -15.38 5.57 9.57
C LYS A 149 -15.89 4.83 8.34
N LEU A 150 -16.01 3.51 8.40
CA LEU A 150 -16.63 2.72 7.34
C LEU A 150 -18.11 3.08 7.17
N ALA A 151 -18.87 3.22 8.25
CA ALA A 151 -20.27 3.65 8.18
C ALA A 151 -20.42 5.08 7.57
N GLU A 152 -19.45 5.96 7.80
CA GLU A 152 -19.37 7.27 7.16
C GLU A 152 -19.04 7.13 5.65
N TRP A 153 -18.08 6.27 5.31
CA TRP A 153 -17.68 5.98 3.93
C TRP A 153 -18.85 5.43 3.10
N ASP A 154 -19.61 4.47 3.65
CA ASP A 154 -20.78 3.89 3.00
C ASP A 154 -21.83 4.95 2.63
N LYS A 155 -21.99 5.98 3.45
CA LYS A 155 -22.95 7.05 3.22
C LYS A 155 -22.49 8.09 2.23
N LEU A 156 -21.22 8.51 2.33
CA LEU A 156 -20.71 9.70 1.66
C LEU A 156 -19.96 9.40 0.36
N PHE A 157 -19.31 8.23 0.26
CA PHE A 157 -18.36 7.92 -0.80
C PHE A 157 -18.73 6.71 -1.66
N ALA A 158 -19.37 5.69 -1.06
CA ALA A 158 -19.68 4.45 -1.76
C ALA A 158 -20.71 4.68 -2.87
N SER A 159 -20.43 4.12 -4.06
CA SER A 159 -21.40 4.07 -5.16
C SER A 159 -22.57 3.13 -4.84
N ASP A 160 -23.66 3.22 -5.60
CA ASP A 160 -24.82 2.35 -5.39
C ASP A 160 -24.50 0.88 -5.64
N GLU A 161 -23.55 0.59 -6.53
CA GLU A 161 -23.05 -0.76 -6.81
C GLU A 161 -22.18 -1.28 -5.68
N GLU A 162 -21.28 -0.44 -5.14
CA GLU A 162 -20.47 -0.75 -3.97
C GLU A 162 -21.35 -1.02 -2.74
N LYS A 163 -22.42 -0.23 -2.53
CA LYS A 163 -23.42 -0.47 -1.47
C LYS A 163 -24.15 -1.81 -1.62
N LYS A 164 -24.40 -2.27 -2.86
CA LYS A 164 -24.99 -3.60 -3.08
C LYS A 164 -24.03 -4.71 -2.66
N ILE A 165 -22.73 -4.56 -2.99
CA ILE A 165 -21.69 -5.52 -2.58
C ILE A 165 -21.62 -5.61 -1.05
N ILE A 166 -21.57 -4.46 -0.37
CA ILE A 166 -21.54 -4.39 1.10
C ILE A 166 -22.73 -5.14 1.70
N LYS A 167 -23.96 -4.83 1.22
CA LYS A 167 -25.19 -5.50 1.70
C LYS A 167 -25.23 -7.01 1.43
N ALA A 168 -24.48 -7.49 0.43
CA ALA A 168 -24.41 -8.92 0.13
C ALA A 168 -23.35 -9.67 0.97
N GLN A 169 -22.44 -8.95 1.62
CA GLN A 169 -21.38 -9.52 2.46
C GLN A 169 -21.76 -9.57 3.96
N PHE A 170 -22.76 -8.80 4.37
CA PHE A 170 -23.26 -8.67 5.74
C PHE A 170 -24.79 -8.85 5.79
#